data_f90ac65fdcc6f6e90b49e698e72f684d
#
_entry.id   f90ac65fdcc6f6e90b49e698e72f684d
#
_cell.length_a   1.000
_cell.length_b   1.000
_cell.length_c   1.000
_cell.angle_alpha   90.00
_cell.angle_beta   90.00
_cell.angle_gamma   90.00
#
_symmetry.space_group_name_H-M   'P 1'
#
loop_
_entity.id
_entity.type
_entity.pdbx_description
1 polymer ?
#
loop_
_entity_poly.entity_id
_entity_poly.type
_entity_poly.pdbx_seq_one_letter_code
_entity_poly.pdbx_strand_id
1 'polypeptide(L)'
;MNWLTAIAVILGTARDAQVMVRMDDSVRTPLPRPEVVHGLYVNRWAMLTPKIWHLVHLARTTEVNALVIDVKDDRGLVLYRSRVPLAHQIGADNSSPVPAARLHALLDTMRANGVHAIARIVVVKDPLLARARPTWSVKARGSAKPLLDGKGAPWLDAHQREVWQYAADLAAEAVAFGFSEVQFDYVRFPDEPKLQREAVYAMAQGRSRAQVISEQLGYLRKRTDSIGVPMAIDVFGSTTSVTTDMGIGQKWEMFADKADVVMPMVYPSHYPRWTYGIPVPNAAPYAVVDRALKYGIARNAKIEGAAKIVPWYQDFTLGKPKYGVEQIREQIRAGHDNGIESWVLWNASSRYTEAALGARAPSEAP
;
A
#
# COMPACT_ATOMS: atom_id res chain seq x y z
N MET A 1 -32.54 -43.19 -36.19
CA MET A 1 -32.53 -41.82 -35.56
C MET A 1 -32.16 -41.98 -34.12
N ASN A 2 -30.89 -41.89 -33.79
CA ASN A 2 -30.43 -41.89 -32.38
C ASN A 2 -29.31 -40.87 -32.28
N TRP A 3 -29.56 -39.82 -31.50
CA TRP A 3 -28.60 -38.79 -31.13
C TRP A 3 -27.81 -39.29 -29.93
N LEU A 4 -26.54 -39.62 -30.11
CA LEU A 4 -25.58 -39.85 -29.01
C LEU A 4 -24.86 -38.55 -28.75
N THR A 5 -25.19 -37.93 -27.61
CA THR A 5 -24.49 -36.75 -27.06
C THR A 5 -23.24 -37.25 -26.37
N ALA A 6 -22.08 -36.93 -26.90
CA ALA A 6 -20.80 -37.19 -26.27
C ALA A 6 -20.59 -36.16 -25.15
N ILE A 7 -20.56 -36.61 -23.89
CA ILE A 7 -20.13 -35.83 -22.73
C ILE A 7 -18.60 -35.92 -22.67
N ALA A 8 -17.92 -34.85 -23.04
CA ALA A 8 -16.49 -34.71 -22.79
C ALA A 8 -16.29 -34.35 -21.29
N VAL A 9 -15.80 -35.31 -20.50
CA VAL A 9 -15.33 -35.08 -19.15
C VAL A 9 -13.93 -34.47 -19.25
N ILE A 10 -13.84 -33.15 -19.05
CA ILE A 10 -12.55 -32.48 -18.87
C ILE A 10 -12.15 -32.61 -17.41
N LEU A 11 -11.22 -33.51 -17.13
CA LEU A 11 -10.49 -33.57 -15.86
C LEU A 11 -9.53 -32.38 -15.79
N GLY A 12 -10.02 -31.26 -15.35
CA GLY A 12 -9.19 -30.10 -14.99
C GLY A 12 -8.56 -30.32 -13.62
N THR A 13 -7.25 -30.28 -13.57
CA THR A 13 -6.46 -30.34 -12.31
C THR A 13 -6.79 -29.16 -11.40
N ALA A 14 -7.14 -29.46 -10.16
CA ALA A 14 -7.60 -28.52 -9.13
C ALA A 14 -6.45 -27.62 -8.61
N ARG A 15 -5.94 -26.69 -9.41
CA ARG A 15 -4.91 -25.72 -8.98
C ARG A 15 -5.18 -24.26 -9.35
N ASP A 16 -6.21 -23.97 -10.15
CA ASP A 16 -6.56 -22.59 -10.55
C ASP A 16 -8.05 -22.31 -10.34
N ALA A 17 -8.54 -22.50 -9.10
CA ALA A 17 -9.83 -21.95 -8.73
C ALA A 17 -9.67 -20.42 -8.61
N GLN A 18 -9.75 -19.71 -9.74
CA GLN A 18 -9.97 -18.27 -9.75
C GLN A 18 -11.28 -18.01 -9.01
N VAL A 19 -11.18 -17.25 -7.92
CA VAL A 19 -12.36 -16.69 -7.25
C VAL A 19 -12.99 -15.71 -8.22
N MET A 20 -13.96 -16.20 -9.02
CA MET A 20 -14.85 -15.35 -9.80
C MET A 20 -15.79 -14.67 -8.80
N VAL A 21 -15.44 -13.47 -8.37
CA VAL A 21 -16.37 -12.59 -7.63
C VAL A 21 -17.53 -12.33 -8.61
N ARG A 22 -18.69 -12.96 -8.39
CA ARG A 22 -19.93 -12.55 -9.07
C ARG A 22 -20.22 -11.12 -8.61
N MET A 23 -20.02 -10.19 -9.52
CA MET A 23 -20.32 -8.78 -9.32
C MET A 23 -21.86 -8.65 -9.28
N ASP A 24 -22.37 -7.93 -8.32
CA ASP A 24 -23.73 -7.39 -8.32
C ASP A 24 -23.88 -6.49 -9.56
N ASP A 25 -25.06 -6.48 -10.19
CA ASP A 25 -25.30 -5.97 -11.56
C ASP A 25 -25.00 -4.47 -11.82
N SER A 26 -24.40 -3.77 -10.87
CA SER A 26 -23.86 -2.43 -11.06
C SER A 26 -22.33 -2.44 -11.00
N VAL A 27 -21.69 -2.88 -12.09
CA VAL A 27 -20.23 -2.75 -12.23
C VAL A 27 -19.87 -1.27 -12.17
N ARG A 28 -19.34 -0.83 -11.02
CA ARG A 28 -18.81 0.52 -10.86
C ARG A 28 -17.49 0.64 -11.62
N THR A 29 -17.53 1.29 -12.77
CA THR A 29 -16.31 1.59 -13.52
C THR A 29 -15.37 2.41 -12.64
N PRO A 30 -14.13 2.00 -12.40
CA PRO A 30 -13.16 2.80 -11.67
C PRO A 30 -13.02 4.20 -12.27
N LEU A 31 -12.87 5.22 -11.43
CA LEU A 31 -12.53 6.55 -11.91
C LEU A 31 -11.11 6.56 -12.48
N PRO A 32 -10.84 7.28 -13.57
CA PRO A 32 -9.47 7.50 -13.99
C PRO A 32 -8.67 8.16 -12.87
N ARG A 33 -7.41 7.78 -12.76
CA ARG A 33 -6.51 8.38 -11.78
C ARG A 33 -6.29 9.85 -12.13
N PRO A 34 -6.45 10.79 -11.19
CA PRO A 34 -6.09 12.18 -11.40
C PRO A 34 -4.63 12.32 -11.82
N GLU A 35 -4.32 13.31 -12.66
CA GLU A 35 -2.93 13.59 -13.05
C GLU A 35 -2.09 13.96 -11.84
N VAL A 36 -2.62 14.81 -10.97
CA VAL A 36 -2.05 15.19 -9.68
C VAL A 36 -2.90 14.62 -8.55
N VAL A 37 -2.27 13.93 -7.61
CA VAL A 37 -2.92 13.33 -6.44
C VAL A 37 -2.41 13.97 -5.16
N HIS A 38 -3.29 14.60 -4.42
CA HIS A 38 -3.07 15.09 -3.06
C HIS A 38 -3.89 14.23 -2.10
N GLY A 39 -3.24 13.29 -1.43
CA GLY A 39 -3.93 12.24 -0.67
C GLY A 39 -3.82 12.39 0.84
N LEU A 40 -4.81 11.85 1.56
CA LEU A 40 -4.77 11.63 3.00
C LEU A 40 -4.94 10.16 3.31
N TYR A 41 -4.11 9.62 4.22
CA TYR A 41 -4.28 8.27 4.72
C TYR A 41 -5.46 8.16 5.69
N VAL A 42 -6.24 7.09 5.55
CA VAL A 42 -7.42 6.80 6.36
C VAL A 42 -7.26 5.42 6.99
N ASN A 43 -7.01 5.39 8.28
CA ASN A 43 -6.94 4.13 9.00
C ASN A 43 -8.34 3.49 9.17
N ARG A 44 -8.35 2.19 9.42
CA ARG A 44 -9.57 1.43 9.63
C ARG A 44 -10.51 2.03 10.71
N TRP A 45 -9.97 2.61 11.78
CA TRP A 45 -10.76 3.18 12.87
C TRP A 45 -11.47 4.48 12.46
N ALA A 46 -10.86 5.28 11.59
CA ALA A 46 -11.51 6.47 11.04
C ALA A 46 -12.77 6.10 10.24
N MET A 47 -12.73 4.96 9.54
CA MET A 47 -13.87 4.44 8.78
C MET A 47 -15.07 4.06 9.65
N LEU A 48 -14.85 3.69 10.92
CA LEU A 48 -15.89 3.29 11.87
C LEU A 48 -16.53 4.46 12.61
N THR A 49 -16.00 5.68 12.45
CA THR A 49 -16.41 6.88 13.20
C THR A 49 -16.86 8.00 12.24
N PRO A 50 -17.43 9.11 12.75
CA PRO A 50 -17.70 10.30 11.93
C PRO A 50 -16.48 10.94 11.29
N LYS A 51 -15.26 10.59 11.72
CA LYS A 51 -14.02 11.14 11.18
C LYS A 51 -13.90 10.97 9.67
N ILE A 52 -14.38 9.85 9.11
CA ILE A 52 -14.34 9.65 7.66
C ILE A 52 -15.06 10.77 6.90
N TRP A 53 -16.20 11.21 7.39
CA TRP A 53 -16.95 12.30 6.76
C TRP A 53 -16.24 13.65 6.86
N HIS A 54 -15.51 13.88 7.95
CA HIS A 54 -14.62 15.05 8.07
C HIS A 54 -13.49 15.00 7.05
N LEU A 55 -12.85 13.83 6.83
CA LEU A 55 -11.82 13.68 5.80
C LEU A 55 -12.38 13.87 4.37
N VAL A 56 -13.58 13.37 4.11
CA VAL A 56 -14.29 13.65 2.84
C VAL A 56 -14.58 15.15 2.71
N HIS A 57 -14.94 15.83 3.80
CA HIS A 57 -15.14 17.28 3.79
C HIS A 57 -13.84 18.02 3.45
N LEU A 58 -12.72 17.64 4.06
CA LEU A 58 -11.41 18.22 3.70
C LEU A 58 -11.10 18.02 2.22
N ALA A 59 -11.33 16.82 1.66
CA ALA A 59 -11.14 16.55 0.24
C ALA A 59 -12.06 17.37 -0.69
N ARG A 60 -13.15 17.93 -0.16
CA ARG A 60 -14.07 18.81 -0.91
C ARG A 60 -13.73 20.29 -0.80
N THR A 61 -13.03 20.70 0.24
CA THR A 61 -12.82 22.11 0.60
C THR A 61 -11.37 22.55 0.49
N THR A 62 -10.44 21.61 0.37
CA THR A 62 -9.00 21.89 0.23
C THR A 62 -8.46 21.30 -1.07
N GLU A 63 -7.17 21.44 -1.30
CA GLU A 63 -6.46 20.85 -2.45
C GLU A 63 -6.45 19.31 -2.45
N VAL A 64 -6.83 18.67 -1.33
CA VAL A 64 -6.91 17.20 -1.22
C VAL A 64 -7.96 16.66 -2.18
N ASN A 65 -7.58 15.66 -2.97
CA ASN A 65 -8.45 15.02 -3.96
C ASN A 65 -8.44 13.49 -3.91
N ALA A 66 -7.75 12.90 -2.93
CA ALA A 66 -7.69 11.45 -2.76
C ALA A 66 -7.70 11.03 -1.29
N LEU A 67 -8.29 9.86 -1.02
CA LEU A 67 -8.21 9.19 0.29
C LEU A 67 -7.62 7.78 0.10
N VAL A 68 -6.54 7.50 0.83
CA VAL A 68 -5.90 6.17 0.89
C VAL A 68 -6.45 5.42 2.09
N ILE A 69 -7.34 4.47 1.85
CA ILE A 69 -8.13 3.80 2.87
C ILE A 69 -7.60 2.40 3.14
N ASP A 70 -7.34 2.07 4.42
CA ASP A 70 -6.98 0.70 4.82
C ASP A 70 -8.11 -0.28 4.52
N VAL A 71 -7.96 -1.06 3.46
CA VAL A 71 -8.79 -2.24 3.17
C VAL A 71 -8.30 -3.43 3.98
N LYS A 72 -6.98 -3.60 4.12
CA LYS A 72 -6.36 -4.57 5.02
C LYS A 72 -5.19 -3.92 5.76
N ASP A 73 -5.28 -3.88 7.09
CA ASP A 73 -4.27 -3.25 7.95
C ASP A 73 -3.08 -4.20 8.29
N ASP A 74 -2.07 -3.68 9.03
CA ASP A 74 -0.86 -4.41 9.43
C ASP A 74 -1.07 -5.42 10.58
N ARG A 75 -2.30 -5.56 11.05
CA ARG A 75 -2.73 -6.62 11.96
C ARG A 75 -3.41 -7.78 11.21
N GLY A 76 -3.62 -7.64 9.91
CA GLY A 76 -4.30 -8.60 9.05
C GLY A 76 -5.83 -8.44 9.04
N LEU A 77 -6.37 -7.34 9.60
CA LEU A 77 -7.82 -7.12 9.66
C LEU A 77 -8.32 -6.48 8.38
N VAL A 78 -9.36 -7.07 7.79
CA VAL A 78 -10.07 -6.55 6.62
C VAL A 78 -11.16 -5.59 7.05
N LEU A 79 -11.37 -4.52 6.27
CA LEU A 79 -12.26 -3.40 6.59
C LEU A 79 -13.73 -3.79 6.65
N TYR A 80 -14.16 -4.74 5.83
CA TYR A 80 -15.55 -5.15 5.61
C TYR A 80 -15.69 -6.67 5.66
N ARG A 81 -16.92 -7.21 5.65
CA ARG A 81 -17.16 -8.63 5.45
C ARG A 81 -16.73 -9.04 4.06
N SER A 82 -15.69 -9.86 3.98
CA SER A 82 -15.06 -10.24 2.73
C SER A 82 -15.71 -11.48 2.11
N ARG A 83 -15.76 -11.52 0.79
CA ARG A 83 -16.11 -12.73 0.03
C ARG A 83 -14.89 -13.58 -0.30
N VAL A 84 -13.68 -13.07 -0.02
CA VAL A 84 -12.43 -13.83 -0.21
C VAL A 84 -12.38 -14.96 0.84
N PRO A 85 -12.40 -16.24 0.41
CA PRO A 85 -12.56 -17.35 1.36
C PRO A 85 -11.50 -17.38 2.46
N LEU A 86 -10.26 -17.04 2.13
CA LEU A 86 -9.16 -17.03 3.09
C LEU A 86 -9.36 -15.95 4.17
N ALA A 87 -9.86 -14.77 3.83
CA ALA A 87 -10.16 -13.72 4.80
C ALA A 87 -11.16 -14.21 5.86
N HIS A 88 -12.21 -14.89 5.39
CA HIS A 88 -13.23 -15.45 6.28
C HIS A 88 -12.69 -16.60 7.13
N GLN A 89 -11.95 -17.54 6.53
CA GLN A 89 -11.38 -18.70 7.23
C GLN A 89 -10.45 -18.33 8.39
N ILE A 90 -9.68 -17.24 8.23
CA ILE A 90 -8.75 -16.78 9.27
C ILE A 90 -9.38 -15.74 10.21
N GLY A 91 -10.65 -15.38 10.00
CA GLY A 91 -11.36 -14.40 10.82
C GLY A 91 -10.89 -12.94 10.61
N ALA A 92 -10.25 -12.63 9.48
CA ALA A 92 -9.73 -11.30 9.17
C ALA A 92 -10.84 -10.24 9.07
N ASP A 93 -12.03 -10.64 8.69
CA ASP A 93 -13.21 -9.80 8.49
C ASP A 93 -14.19 -9.79 9.69
N ASN A 94 -13.79 -10.37 10.84
CA ASN A 94 -14.68 -10.51 11.99
C ASN A 94 -14.67 -9.32 12.96
N SER A 95 -13.61 -8.51 12.94
CA SER A 95 -13.44 -7.41 13.89
C SER A 95 -14.11 -6.13 13.39
N SER A 96 -15.35 -5.85 13.85
CA SER A 96 -16.10 -4.62 13.55
C SER A 96 -16.05 -4.23 12.06
N PRO A 97 -16.56 -5.07 11.14
CA PRO A 97 -16.54 -4.76 9.71
C PRO A 97 -17.45 -3.58 9.40
N VAL A 98 -17.02 -2.73 8.47
CA VAL A 98 -17.88 -1.69 7.90
C VAL A 98 -18.96 -2.38 7.07
N PRO A 99 -20.27 -2.07 7.29
CA PRO A 99 -21.34 -2.62 6.46
C PRO A 99 -21.15 -2.26 4.99
N ALA A 100 -21.39 -3.20 4.09
CA ALA A 100 -21.22 -3.01 2.65
C ALA A 100 -22.00 -1.78 2.11
N ALA A 101 -23.25 -1.62 2.52
CA ALA A 101 -24.07 -0.46 2.12
C ALA A 101 -23.43 0.89 2.55
N ARG A 102 -22.82 0.94 3.74
CA ARG A 102 -22.12 2.15 4.21
C ARG A 102 -20.86 2.42 3.40
N LEU A 103 -20.11 1.38 3.06
CA LEU A 103 -18.90 1.51 2.23
C LEU A 103 -19.28 1.98 0.82
N HIS A 104 -20.30 1.39 0.22
CA HIS A 104 -20.81 1.83 -1.08
C HIS A 104 -21.24 3.29 -1.06
N ALA A 105 -22.08 3.70 -0.08
CA ALA A 105 -22.53 5.10 0.05
C ALA A 105 -21.37 6.09 0.20
N LEU A 106 -20.30 5.69 0.93
CA LEU A 106 -19.10 6.50 1.07
C LEU A 106 -18.36 6.64 -0.28
N LEU A 107 -18.09 5.52 -0.97
CA LEU A 107 -17.37 5.52 -2.24
C LEU A 107 -18.17 6.26 -3.33
N ASP A 108 -19.50 6.13 -3.34
CA ASP A 108 -20.37 6.89 -4.23
C ASP A 108 -20.33 8.41 -3.93
N THR A 109 -20.28 8.77 -2.63
CA THR A 109 -20.12 10.18 -2.22
C THR A 109 -18.76 10.73 -2.65
N MET A 110 -17.68 9.95 -2.47
CA MET A 110 -16.33 10.33 -2.93
C MET A 110 -16.32 10.52 -4.44
N ARG A 111 -16.85 9.55 -5.18
CA ARG A 111 -16.98 9.61 -6.65
C ARG A 111 -17.73 10.87 -7.12
N ALA A 112 -18.90 11.14 -6.55
CA ALA A 112 -19.73 12.30 -6.90
C ALA A 112 -19.06 13.65 -6.61
N ASN A 113 -18.03 13.67 -5.78
CA ASN A 113 -17.24 14.85 -5.43
C ASN A 113 -15.84 14.87 -6.07
N GLY A 114 -15.54 13.97 -7.00
CA GLY A 114 -14.24 13.88 -7.65
C GLY A 114 -13.11 13.47 -6.72
N VAL A 115 -13.41 12.79 -5.61
CA VAL A 115 -12.40 12.30 -4.65
C VAL A 115 -11.98 10.89 -5.02
N HIS A 116 -10.71 10.71 -5.35
CA HIS A 116 -10.12 9.44 -5.76
C HIS A 116 -9.97 8.48 -4.56
N ALA A 117 -10.53 7.29 -4.68
CA ALA A 117 -10.50 6.27 -3.62
C ALA A 117 -9.40 5.26 -3.89
N ILE A 118 -8.39 5.17 -3.01
CA ILE A 118 -7.25 4.26 -3.10
C ILE A 118 -7.38 3.20 -2.02
N ALA A 119 -7.42 1.92 -2.42
CA ALA A 119 -7.46 0.78 -1.52
C ALA A 119 -6.05 0.40 -1.06
N ARG A 120 -5.70 0.65 0.20
CA ARG A 120 -4.41 0.22 0.77
C ARG A 120 -4.53 -1.18 1.36
N ILE A 121 -3.62 -2.07 0.95
CA ILE A 121 -3.58 -3.47 1.35
C ILE A 121 -2.17 -3.81 1.84
N VAL A 122 -2.04 -4.11 3.12
CA VAL A 122 -0.79 -4.60 3.72
C VAL A 122 -0.57 -6.05 3.31
N VAL A 123 0.62 -6.39 2.77
CA VAL A 123 0.88 -7.71 2.17
C VAL A 123 1.57 -8.64 3.17
N VAL A 124 2.87 -8.48 3.41
CA VAL A 124 3.69 -9.48 4.12
C VAL A 124 3.55 -9.39 5.65
N LYS A 125 3.24 -8.21 6.19
CA LYS A 125 2.99 -8.05 7.63
C LYS A 125 1.55 -8.39 7.97
N ASP A 126 1.27 -9.66 8.17
CA ASP A 126 -0.06 -10.16 8.53
C ASP A 126 0.05 -11.22 9.64
N PRO A 127 0.07 -10.79 10.90
CA PRO A 127 0.20 -11.71 12.03
C PRO A 127 -1.01 -12.64 12.18
N LEU A 128 -2.18 -12.26 11.66
CA LEU A 128 -3.39 -13.08 11.71
C LEU A 128 -3.25 -14.29 10.78
N LEU A 129 -2.91 -14.04 9.51
CA LEU A 129 -2.64 -15.09 8.52
C LEU A 129 -1.43 -15.93 8.93
N ALA A 130 -0.37 -15.31 9.45
CA ALA A 130 0.84 -16.01 9.88
C ALA A 130 0.57 -16.99 11.03
N ARG A 131 -0.35 -16.67 11.95
CA ARG A 131 -0.81 -17.59 13.01
C ARG A 131 -1.72 -18.68 12.47
N ALA A 132 -2.61 -18.35 11.54
CA ALA A 132 -3.53 -19.32 10.92
C ALA A 132 -2.82 -20.28 9.95
N ARG A 133 -1.72 -19.84 9.33
CA ARG A 133 -0.88 -20.61 8.42
C ARG A 133 0.59 -20.57 8.85
N PRO A 134 0.99 -21.24 9.95
CA PRO A 134 2.36 -21.18 10.46
C PRO A 134 3.42 -21.64 9.45
N THR A 135 3.07 -22.48 8.48
CA THR A 135 3.97 -22.93 7.42
C THR A 135 4.33 -21.80 6.44
N TRP A 136 3.52 -20.75 6.35
CA TRP A 136 3.77 -19.56 5.52
C TRP A 136 4.55 -18.47 6.27
N SER A 137 4.85 -18.67 7.55
CA SER A 137 5.58 -17.70 8.35
C SER A 137 7.09 -17.83 8.21
N VAL A 138 7.78 -16.71 8.37
CA VAL A 138 9.23 -16.68 8.60
C VAL A 138 9.56 -17.54 9.82
N LYS A 139 10.59 -18.41 9.71
CA LYS A 139 10.99 -19.30 10.80
C LYS A 139 12.19 -18.76 11.55
N ALA A 140 12.26 -19.11 12.83
CA ALA A 140 13.48 -18.90 13.60
C ALA A 140 14.52 -19.96 13.23
N ARG A 141 15.80 -19.56 13.17
CA ARG A 141 16.92 -20.47 12.89
C ARG A 141 16.93 -21.64 13.90
N GLY A 142 17.02 -22.86 13.38
CA GLY A 142 17.02 -24.08 14.19
C GLY A 142 15.65 -24.42 14.85
N SER A 143 14.56 -23.78 14.41
CA SER A 143 13.22 -24.01 14.96
C SER A 143 12.16 -24.07 13.86
N ALA A 144 11.15 -24.91 14.06
CA ALA A 144 9.94 -24.91 13.23
C ALA A 144 8.93 -23.80 13.61
N LYS A 145 9.16 -23.09 14.72
CA LYS A 145 8.26 -22.04 15.19
C LYS A 145 8.43 -20.76 14.37
N PRO A 146 7.34 -19.97 14.20
CA PRO A 146 7.44 -18.64 13.61
C PRO A 146 8.41 -17.74 14.39
N LEU A 147 9.20 -16.95 13.67
CA LEU A 147 10.03 -15.90 14.25
C LEU A 147 9.16 -14.68 14.55
N LEU A 148 9.27 -14.14 15.76
CA LEU A 148 8.46 -13.04 16.24
C LEU A 148 9.26 -11.74 16.24
N ASP A 149 8.60 -10.64 15.81
CA ASP A 149 9.14 -9.28 15.89
C ASP A 149 9.19 -8.75 17.34
N GLY A 150 9.71 -7.55 17.53
CA GLY A 150 9.82 -6.91 18.84
C GLY A 150 8.48 -6.66 19.55
N LYS A 151 7.35 -6.79 18.83
CA LYS A 151 5.99 -6.69 19.37
C LYS A 151 5.34 -8.06 19.59
N GLY A 152 6.07 -9.16 19.39
CA GLY A 152 5.55 -10.52 19.52
C GLY A 152 4.67 -10.97 18.35
N ALA A 153 4.74 -10.32 17.21
CA ALA A 153 3.97 -10.66 16.02
C ALA A 153 4.81 -11.46 15.01
N PRO A 154 4.27 -12.57 14.45
CA PRO A 154 4.91 -13.28 13.36
C PRO A 154 4.75 -12.53 12.04
N TRP A 155 5.72 -12.71 11.13
CA TRP A 155 5.67 -12.22 9.76
C TRP A 155 5.50 -13.38 8.78
N LEU A 156 4.83 -13.10 7.67
CA LEU A 156 4.74 -14.03 6.54
C LEU A 156 6.09 -14.07 5.78
N ASP A 157 6.35 -15.21 5.16
CA ASP A 157 7.48 -15.36 4.25
C ASP A 157 7.09 -14.81 2.87
N ALA A 158 7.76 -13.75 2.42
CA ALA A 158 7.48 -13.12 1.12
C ALA A 158 7.72 -14.05 -0.09
N HIS A 159 8.38 -15.21 0.10
CA HIS A 159 8.52 -16.22 -0.94
C HIS A 159 7.23 -17.00 -1.21
N GLN A 160 6.26 -16.99 -0.28
CA GLN A 160 4.99 -17.70 -0.42
C GLN A 160 4.07 -16.96 -1.41
N ARG A 161 3.81 -17.56 -2.56
CA ARG A 161 2.93 -16.98 -3.60
C ARG A 161 1.52 -16.73 -3.09
N GLU A 162 1.03 -17.60 -2.23
CA GLU A 162 -0.32 -17.55 -1.67
C GLU A 162 -0.57 -16.28 -0.84
N VAL A 163 0.47 -15.71 -0.22
CA VAL A 163 0.39 -14.41 0.49
C VAL A 163 0.04 -13.28 -0.48
N TRP A 164 0.67 -13.27 -1.64
CA TRP A 164 0.46 -12.26 -2.68
C TRP A 164 -0.85 -12.49 -3.44
N GLN A 165 -1.22 -13.75 -3.62
CA GLN A 165 -2.53 -14.10 -4.18
C GLN A 165 -3.66 -13.59 -3.29
N TYR A 166 -3.58 -13.79 -1.97
CA TYR A 166 -4.55 -13.27 -1.03
C TYR A 166 -4.68 -11.74 -1.11
N ALA A 167 -3.56 -11.01 -1.20
CA ALA A 167 -3.58 -9.57 -1.38
C ALA A 167 -4.23 -9.16 -2.71
N ALA A 168 -3.96 -9.88 -3.80
CA ALA A 168 -4.57 -9.63 -5.11
C ALA A 168 -6.08 -9.93 -5.14
N ASP A 169 -6.53 -10.95 -4.41
CA ASP A 169 -7.95 -11.28 -4.31
C ASP A 169 -8.71 -10.21 -3.53
N LEU A 170 -8.12 -9.69 -2.44
CA LEU A 170 -8.67 -8.53 -1.72
C LEU A 170 -8.66 -7.26 -2.56
N ALA A 171 -7.65 -7.07 -3.42
CA ALA A 171 -7.60 -5.94 -4.36
C ALA A 171 -8.76 -5.99 -5.35
N ALA A 172 -9.01 -7.16 -5.95
CA ALA A 172 -10.13 -7.35 -6.87
C ALA A 172 -11.48 -7.09 -6.18
N GLU A 173 -11.64 -7.54 -4.94
CA GLU A 173 -12.83 -7.29 -4.15
C GLU A 173 -13.00 -5.80 -3.83
N ALA A 174 -11.92 -5.10 -3.46
CA ALA A 174 -11.97 -3.65 -3.20
C ALA A 174 -12.40 -2.85 -4.44
N VAL A 175 -11.87 -3.20 -5.61
CA VAL A 175 -12.28 -2.58 -6.89
C VAL A 175 -13.77 -2.85 -7.17
N ALA A 176 -14.26 -4.05 -6.89
CA ALA A 176 -15.68 -4.37 -7.01
C ALA A 176 -16.57 -3.54 -6.05
N PHE A 177 -16.05 -3.11 -4.89
CA PHE A 177 -16.71 -2.14 -4.01
C PHE A 177 -16.76 -0.72 -4.59
N GLY A 178 -15.84 -0.36 -5.50
CA GLY A 178 -15.79 0.95 -6.14
C GLY A 178 -14.51 1.75 -5.87
N PHE A 179 -13.45 1.13 -5.32
CA PHE A 179 -12.14 1.73 -5.29
C PHE A 179 -11.57 1.84 -6.71
N SER A 180 -10.80 2.89 -6.97
CA SER A 180 -10.30 3.21 -8.31
C SER A 180 -8.79 3.03 -8.49
N GLU A 181 -8.07 2.72 -7.42
CA GLU A 181 -6.64 2.43 -7.39
C GLU A 181 -6.34 1.47 -6.25
N VAL A 182 -5.34 0.62 -6.40
CA VAL A 182 -4.87 -0.28 -5.35
C VAL A 182 -3.44 0.07 -4.97
N GLN A 183 -3.19 0.15 -3.68
CA GLN A 183 -1.89 0.43 -3.10
C GLN A 183 -1.46 -0.72 -2.20
N PHE A 184 -0.32 -1.33 -2.50
CA PHE A 184 0.24 -2.42 -1.70
C PHE A 184 1.36 -1.91 -0.80
N ASP A 185 1.18 -2.11 0.50
CA ASP A 185 2.18 -1.80 1.50
C ASP A 185 2.79 -3.07 2.12
N TYR A 186 3.91 -2.92 2.81
CA TYR A 186 4.70 -4.04 3.33
C TYR A 186 5.05 -5.07 2.25
N VAL A 187 5.36 -4.59 1.06
CA VAL A 187 5.92 -5.35 -0.06
C VAL A 187 7.43 -5.52 0.15
N ARG A 188 7.78 -6.17 1.27
CA ARG A 188 9.16 -6.27 1.75
C ARG A 188 9.34 -7.38 2.78
N PHE A 189 10.58 -7.75 3.02
CA PHE A 189 10.96 -8.58 4.15
C PHE A 189 11.02 -7.77 5.46
N PRO A 190 11.03 -8.44 6.63
CA PRO A 190 11.18 -7.77 7.92
C PRO A 190 12.46 -6.91 7.98
N ASP A 191 12.35 -5.73 8.59
CA ASP A 191 13.43 -4.74 8.72
C ASP A 191 14.14 -4.76 10.07
N GLU A 192 13.58 -5.40 11.09
CA GLU A 192 14.21 -5.49 12.40
C GLU A 192 15.53 -6.27 12.34
N PRO A 193 16.65 -5.74 12.89
CA PRO A 193 17.96 -6.41 12.82
C PRO A 193 17.96 -7.84 13.38
N LYS A 194 17.16 -8.11 14.42
CA LYS A 194 16.99 -9.47 14.95
C LYS A 194 16.38 -10.39 13.90
N LEU A 195 15.27 -9.98 13.30
CA LEU A 195 14.59 -10.77 12.28
C LEU A 195 15.49 -11.01 11.06
N GLN A 196 16.24 -10.01 10.64
CA GLN A 196 17.16 -10.16 9.50
C GLN A 196 18.25 -11.20 9.76
N ARG A 197 18.77 -11.32 11.01
CA ARG A 197 19.82 -12.27 11.37
C ARG A 197 19.30 -13.69 11.64
N GLU A 198 18.14 -13.82 12.25
CA GLU A 198 17.63 -15.09 12.74
C GLU A 198 16.63 -15.76 11.79
N ALA A 199 16.13 -15.02 10.78
CA ALA A 199 15.15 -15.54 9.84
C ALA A 199 15.69 -16.64 8.94
N VAL A 200 14.86 -17.68 8.79
CA VAL A 200 15.04 -18.73 7.79
C VAL A 200 13.84 -18.73 6.85
N TYR A 201 14.14 -18.72 5.58
CA TYR A 201 13.16 -18.71 4.49
C TYR A 201 13.23 -20.03 3.73
N ALA A 202 12.32 -20.95 4.05
CA ALA A 202 12.33 -22.29 3.47
C ALA A 202 12.14 -22.30 1.95
N MET A 203 11.45 -21.29 1.40
CA MET A 203 11.12 -21.18 -0.02
C MET A 203 12.09 -20.27 -0.80
N ALA A 204 13.24 -19.90 -0.22
CA ALA A 204 14.19 -19.00 -0.87
C ALA A 204 14.77 -19.59 -2.18
N GLN A 205 15.10 -20.88 -2.20
CA GLN A 205 15.60 -21.58 -3.40
C GLN A 205 16.73 -20.82 -4.13
N GLY A 206 17.63 -20.20 -3.37
CA GLY A 206 18.76 -19.42 -3.91
C GLY A 206 18.40 -18.03 -4.45
N ARG A 207 17.12 -17.62 -4.45
CA ARG A 207 16.72 -16.27 -4.89
C ARG A 207 17.08 -15.22 -3.84
N SER A 208 17.62 -14.09 -4.28
CA SER A 208 17.81 -12.94 -3.41
C SER A 208 16.45 -12.32 -3.01
N ARG A 209 16.41 -11.61 -1.89
CA ARG A 209 15.19 -10.91 -1.43
C ARG A 209 14.68 -9.92 -2.48
N ALA A 210 15.59 -9.20 -3.14
CA ALA A 210 15.21 -8.24 -4.19
C ALA A 210 14.59 -8.94 -5.42
N GLN A 211 15.12 -10.11 -5.83
CA GLN A 211 14.51 -10.92 -6.89
C GLN A 211 13.09 -11.35 -6.51
N VAL A 212 12.90 -11.83 -5.29
CA VAL A 212 11.57 -12.27 -4.83
C VAL A 212 10.57 -11.10 -4.83
N ILE A 213 10.93 -9.94 -4.27
CA ILE A 213 10.03 -8.78 -4.28
C ILE A 213 9.70 -8.35 -5.71
N SER A 214 10.68 -8.29 -6.61
CA SER A 214 10.45 -7.98 -8.02
C SER A 214 9.49 -8.97 -8.71
N GLU A 215 9.68 -10.26 -8.51
CA GLU A 215 8.81 -11.32 -9.06
C GLU A 215 7.37 -11.21 -8.54
N GLN A 216 7.22 -10.96 -7.23
CA GLN A 216 5.91 -10.85 -6.61
C GLN A 216 5.18 -9.57 -7.00
N LEU A 217 5.89 -8.45 -7.13
CA LEU A 217 5.32 -7.21 -7.66
C LEU A 217 4.87 -7.38 -9.11
N GLY A 218 5.67 -8.06 -9.94
CA GLY A 218 5.27 -8.43 -11.32
C GLY A 218 4.02 -9.32 -11.36
N TYR A 219 3.80 -10.17 -10.36
CA TYR A 219 2.55 -10.92 -10.22
C TYR A 219 1.38 -10.00 -9.86
N LEU A 220 1.53 -9.13 -8.85
CA LEU A 220 0.49 -8.16 -8.47
C LEU A 220 0.12 -7.25 -9.64
N ARG A 221 1.12 -6.77 -10.40
CA ARG A 221 0.90 -5.95 -11.59
C ARG A 221 -0.03 -6.63 -12.59
N LYS A 222 0.25 -7.88 -12.95
CA LYS A 222 -0.61 -8.66 -13.87
C LYS A 222 -2.04 -8.79 -13.33
N ARG A 223 -2.19 -8.93 -12.02
CA ARG A 223 -3.51 -9.04 -11.38
C ARG A 223 -4.26 -7.71 -11.41
N THR A 224 -3.60 -6.58 -11.12
CA THR A 224 -4.22 -5.24 -11.19
C THR A 224 -4.52 -4.82 -12.63
N ASP A 225 -3.66 -5.12 -13.59
CA ASP A 225 -3.92 -4.91 -15.02
C ASP A 225 -5.20 -5.66 -15.46
N SER A 226 -5.41 -6.90 -14.96
CA SER A 226 -6.59 -7.70 -15.31
C SER A 226 -7.91 -7.16 -14.76
N ILE A 227 -7.86 -6.33 -13.71
CA ILE A 227 -9.04 -5.66 -13.12
C ILE A 227 -9.13 -4.19 -13.50
N GLY A 228 -8.20 -3.68 -14.31
CA GLY A 228 -8.26 -2.38 -14.96
C GLY A 228 -8.05 -1.17 -14.03
N VAL A 229 -7.21 -1.31 -13.00
CA VAL A 229 -6.90 -0.21 -12.07
C VAL A 229 -5.40 0.01 -11.91
N PRO A 230 -4.95 1.25 -11.66
CA PRO A 230 -3.56 1.53 -11.34
C PRO A 230 -3.09 0.80 -10.08
N MET A 231 -1.82 0.40 -10.07
CA MET A 231 -1.13 -0.20 -8.96
C MET A 231 -0.10 0.75 -8.37
N ALA A 232 -0.23 1.07 -7.08
CA ALA A 232 0.78 1.78 -6.29
C ALA A 232 1.49 0.83 -5.32
N ILE A 233 2.74 1.12 -4.97
CA ILE A 233 3.51 0.38 -3.96
C ILE A 233 4.19 1.31 -2.99
N ASP A 234 4.14 0.97 -1.69
CA ASP A 234 4.84 1.69 -0.63
C ASP A 234 6.25 1.13 -0.45
N VAL A 235 7.22 2.02 -0.42
CA VAL A 235 8.62 1.66 -0.23
C VAL A 235 9.27 2.56 0.83
N PHE A 236 10.32 2.07 1.48
CA PHE A 236 11.07 2.91 2.42
C PHE A 236 11.66 4.13 1.70
N GLY A 237 11.59 5.29 2.35
CA GLY A 237 12.16 6.52 1.81
C GLY A 237 13.65 6.41 1.49
N SER A 238 14.39 5.64 2.29
CA SER A 238 15.83 5.39 2.05
C SER A 238 16.11 4.64 0.75
N THR A 239 15.13 3.94 0.17
CA THR A 239 15.31 3.22 -1.12
C THR A 239 15.66 4.17 -2.25
N THR A 240 15.28 5.44 -2.15
CA THR A 240 15.58 6.46 -3.16
C THR A 240 17.09 6.67 -3.34
N SER A 241 17.87 6.55 -2.26
CA SER A 241 19.31 6.86 -2.23
C SER A 241 20.21 5.64 -1.95
N VAL A 242 19.70 4.63 -1.26
CA VAL A 242 20.47 3.40 -0.95
C VAL A 242 20.46 2.47 -2.17
N THR A 243 21.65 1.99 -2.58
CA THR A 243 21.81 1.14 -3.79
C THR A 243 21.66 -0.35 -3.52
N THR A 244 21.66 -0.76 -2.25
CA THR A 244 21.35 -2.15 -1.83
C THR A 244 19.87 -2.34 -1.60
N ASP A 245 19.45 -3.57 -1.36
CA ASP A 245 18.06 -3.90 -0.98
C ASP A 245 17.77 -3.71 0.53
N MET A 246 18.73 -3.17 1.28
CA MET A 246 18.69 -2.94 2.75
C MET A 246 18.33 -4.19 3.56
N GLY A 247 18.51 -5.38 3.00
CA GLY A 247 18.07 -6.64 3.60
C GLY A 247 16.55 -6.84 3.67
N ILE A 248 15.78 -5.97 3.05
CA ILE A 248 14.30 -6.03 3.00
C ILE A 248 13.74 -6.34 1.61
N GLY A 249 14.61 -6.50 0.61
CA GLY A 249 14.24 -6.81 -0.76
C GLY A 249 13.82 -5.60 -1.60
N GLN A 250 13.82 -4.40 -1.05
CA GLN A 250 13.45 -3.19 -1.79
C GLN A 250 14.69 -2.54 -2.43
N LYS A 251 15.00 -2.94 -3.66
CA LYS A 251 16.04 -2.33 -4.49
C LYS A 251 15.40 -1.58 -5.64
N TRP A 252 15.64 -0.25 -5.72
CA TRP A 252 14.93 0.67 -6.62
C TRP A 252 14.86 0.18 -8.07
N GLU A 253 15.99 -0.25 -8.64
CA GLU A 253 16.10 -0.71 -10.02
C GLU A 253 15.36 -2.02 -10.31
N MET A 254 14.88 -2.73 -9.27
CA MET A 254 14.23 -4.02 -9.41
C MET A 254 12.71 -3.95 -9.19
N PHE A 255 12.20 -2.82 -8.70
CA PHE A 255 10.76 -2.66 -8.47
C PHE A 255 10.16 -1.46 -9.20
N ALA A 256 10.95 -0.46 -9.59
CA ALA A 256 10.41 0.81 -10.11
C ALA A 256 9.64 0.67 -11.44
N ASP A 257 9.86 -0.38 -12.20
CA ASP A 257 9.13 -0.73 -13.43
C ASP A 257 7.97 -1.73 -13.19
N LYS A 258 7.71 -2.10 -11.94
CA LYS A 258 6.69 -3.13 -11.61
C LYS A 258 5.35 -2.55 -11.15
N ALA A 259 5.23 -1.24 -11.05
CA ALA A 259 4.01 -0.54 -10.61
C ALA A 259 3.74 0.68 -11.50
N ASP A 260 2.55 1.28 -11.41
CA ASP A 260 2.24 2.56 -12.02
C ASP A 260 2.76 3.72 -11.17
N VAL A 261 2.77 3.51 -9.85
CA VAL A 261 3.17 4.50 -8.85
C VAL A 261 4.07 3.86 -7.80
N VAL A 262 5.21 4.48 -7.54
CA VAL A 262 6.08 4.17 -6.40
C VAL A 262 5.95 5.26 -5.36
N MET A 263 5.67 4.88 -4.12
CA MET A 263 5.36 5.80 -3.04
C MET A 263 6.42 5.71 -1.92
N PRO A 264 7.55 6.42 -2.05
CA PRO A 264 8.57 6.43 -1.02
C PRO A 264 8.11 7.17 0.25
N MET A 265 8.26 6.52 1.40
CA MET A 265 7.93 7.07 2.73
C MET A 265 9.08 7.97 3.21
N VAL A 266 9.14 9.20 2.69
CA VAL A 266 10.23 10.15 2.97
C VAL A 266 10.01 10.94 4.27
N TYR A 267 9.70 10.23 5.36
CA TYR A 267 9.45 10.84 6.67
C TYR A 267 10.77 11.30 7.31
N PRO A 268 11.02 12.60 7.53
CA PRO A 268 12.29 13.09 8.07
C PRO A 268 12.67 12.46 9.41
N SER A 269 11.69 12.14 10.27
CA SER A 269 11.95 11.49 11.56
C SER A 269 12.47 10.06 11.48
N HIS A 270 12.36 9.41 10.31
CA HIS A 270 12.78 8.03 10.08
C HIS A 270 14.21 7.92 9.50
N TYR A 271 14.83 9.05 9.21
CA TYR A 271 16.22 9.07 8.73
C TYR A 271 17.18 9.18 9.92
N PRO A 272 18.21 8.33 9.96
CA PRO A 272 19.28 8.43 10.96
C PRO A 272 19.98 9.79 10.97
N ARG A 273 20.54 10.19 12.11
CA ARG A 273 21.40 11.37 12.18
C ARG A 273 22.49 11.32 11.11
N TRP A 274 22.80 12.48 10.56
CA TRP A 274 23.82 12.65 9.51
C TRP A 274 23.45 12.05 8.13
N THR A 275 22.22 11.56 7.94
CA THR A 275 21.75 11.20 6.60
C THR A 275 21.82 12.45 5.71
N TYR A 276 22.35 12.27 4.50
CA TYR A 276 22.61 13.36 3.54
C TYR A 276 23.51 14.50 4.06
N GLY A 277 24.32 14.25 5.11
CA GLY A 277 25.12 15.28 5.79
C GLY A 277 24.30 16.18 6.74
N ILE A 278 23.02 15.86 6.98
CA ILE A 278 22.13 16.62 7.84
C ILE A 278 22.25 16.11 9.28
N PRO A 279 22.71 16.93 10.25
CA PRO A 279 22.93 16.47 11.63
C PRO A 279 21.67 15.93 12.30
N VAL A 280 20.52 16.57 12.09
CA VAL A 280 19.21 16.19 12.65
C VAL A 280 18.18 16.22 11.54
N PRO A 281 17.99 15.11 10.78
CA PRO A 281 17.06 15.05 9.66
C PRO A 281 15.64 15.51 10.02
N ASN A 282 15.13 15.09 11.18
CA ASN A 282 13.81 15.49 11.64
C ASN A 282 13.62 17.02 11.82
N ALA A 283 14.70 17.77 12.00
CA ALA A 283 14.66 19.23 12.12
C ALA A 283 14.86 19.98 10.78
N ALA A 284 15.00 19.23 9.67
CA ALA A 284 15.26 19.80 8.35
C ALA A 284 14.39 19.11 7.28
N PRO A 285 13.05 19.16 7.40
CA PRO A 285 12.14 18.39 6.55
C PRO A 285 12.29 18.71 5.06
N TYR A 286 12.43 19.99 4.70
CA TYR A 286 12.71 20.36 3.31
C TYR A 286 13.96 19.67 2.77
N ALA A 287 15.09 19.80 3.48
CA ALA A 287 16.36 19.28 2.98
C ALA A 287 16.40 17.76 2.86
N VAL A 288 15.72 17.04 3.76
CA VAL A 288 15.63 15.58 3.70
C VAL A 288 14.79 15.14 2.52
N VAL A 289 13.61 15.73 2.33
CA VAL A 289 12.71 15.39 1.22
C VAL A 289 13.34 15.76 -0.11
N ASP A 290 13.91 16.97 -0.24
CA ASP A 290 14.62 17.42 -1.44
C ASP A 290 15.71 16.43 -1.87
N ARG A 291 16.57 16.02 -0.93
CA ARG A 291 17.65 15.07 -1.23
C ARG A 291 17.12 13.69 -1.61
N ALA A 292 16.14 13.17 -0.87
CA ALA A 292 15.56 11.88 -1.16
C ALA A 292 14.91 11.86 -2.56
N LEU A 293 14.15 12.89 -2.91
CA LEU A 293 13.48 12.96 -4.21
C LEU A 293 14.46 13.15 -5.36
N LYS A 294 15.48 13.99 -5.21
CA LYS A 294 16.55 14.16 -6.23
C LYS A 294 17.22 12.82 -6.56
N TYR A 295 17.55 12.03 -5.56
CA TYR A 295 18.13 10.70 -5.78
C TYR A 295 17.13 9.76 -6.47
N GLY A 296 15.89 9.71 -5.99
CA GLY A 296 14.83 8.87 -6.58
C GLY A 296 14.59 9.22 -8.05
N ILE A 297 14.43 10.49 -8.38
CA ILE A 297 14.23 11.00 -9.76
C ILE A 297 15.40 10.61 -10.64
N ALA A 298 16.63 10.87 -10.20
CA ALA A 298 17.83 10.58 -10.99
C ALA A 298 18.02 9.08 -11.27
N ARG A 299 17.56 8.20 -10.37
CA ARG A 299 17.56 6.74 -10.56
C ARG A 299 16.41 6.31 -11.47
N ASN A 300 15.23 6.87 -11.25
CA ASN A 300 14.03 6.56 -12.02
C ASN A 300 14.21 6.90 -13.51
N ALA A 301 14.86 8.01 -13.82
CA ALA A 301 15.14 8.44 -15.18
C ALA A 301 16.02 7.47 -16.00
N LYS A 302 16.66 6.49 -15.34
CA LYS A 302 17.50 5.46 -15.99
C LYS A 302 16.75 4.15 -16.23
N ILE A 303 15.48 4.06 -15.86
CA ILE A 303 14.68 2.85 -15.92
C ILE A 303 13.57 3.05 -16.94
N GLU A 304 13.56 2.23 -17.98
CA GLU A 304 12.49 2.24 -18.97
C GLU A 304 11.17 1.76 -18.32
N GLY A 305 10.08 2.48 -18.59
CA GLY A 305 8.76 2.17 -18.02
C GLY A 305 8.67 2.41 -16.51
N ALA A 306 9.57 3.20 -15.93
CA ALA A 306 9.55 3.47 -14.51
C ALA A 306 8.26 4.15 -14.05
N ALA A 307 7.78 3.74 -12.88
CA ALA A 307 6.59 4.26 -12.20
C ALA A 307 6.69 5.77 -11.92
N LYS A 308 5.55 6.44 -11.81
CA LYS A 308 5.49 7.80 -11.25
C LYS A 308 5.89 7.78 -9.78
N ILE A 309 6.65 8.78 -9.34
CA ILE A 309 7.02 8.93 -7.91
C ILE A 309 5.96 9.80 -7.24
N VAL A 310 5.31 9.28 -6.20
CA VAL A 310 4.37 10.01 -5.35
C VAL A 310 4.77 9.80 -3.89
N PRO A 311 5.45 10.77 -3.26
CA PRO A 311 5.98 10.57 -1.91
C PRO A 311 4.89 10.59 -0.84
N TRP A 312 5.12 9.84 0.23
CA TRP A 312 4.46 9.99 1.51
C TRP A 312 5.19 11.05 2.34
N TYR A 313 4.47 12.04 2.85
CA TYR A 313 4.98 13.06 3.75
C TYR A 313 4.47 12.86 5.17
N GLN A 314 5.29 13.30 6.12
CA GLN A 314 5.03 13.17 7.55
C GLN A 314 4.09 14.28 8.04
N ASP A 315 2.88 13.93 8.52
CA ASP A 315 2.01 14.81 9.29
C ASP A 315 1.79 14.24 10.71
N PHE A 316 2.87 13.98 11.41
CA PHE A 316 2.89 13.53 12.79
C PHE A 316 4.17 13.98 13.48
N THR A 317 4.16 14.02 14.82
CA THR A 317 5.35 14.33 15.61
C THR A 317 5.99 13.06 16.15
N LEU A 318 7.27 12.84 15.84
CA LEU A 318 8.13 11.82 16.42
C LEU A 318 9.44 12.47 16.85
N GLY A 319 9.63 12.63 18.17
CA GLY A 319 10.77 13.38 18.71
C GLY A 319 10.63 14.90 18.54
N LYS A 320 11.75 15.59 18.39
CA LYS A 320 11.81 17.05 18.20
C LYS A 320 12.35 17.39 16.81
N PRO A 321 11.88 18.48 16.19
CA PRO A 321 10.85 19.43 16.64
C PRO A 321 9.43 18.83 16.59
N LYS A 322 8.46 19.53 17.21
CA LYS A 322 7.05 19.26 16.99
C LYS A 322 6.70 19.67 15.56
N TYR A 323 6.02 18.77 14.82
CA TYR A 323 5.55 19.05 13.48
C TYR A 323 4.25 19.84 13.50
N GLY A 324 4.17 20.81 12.64
CA GLY A 324 3.01 21.68 12.41
C GLY A 324 2.98 22.16 10.96
N VAL A 325 2.30 23.28 10.74
CA VAL A 325 2.05 23.82 9.39
C VAL A 325 3.33 24.00 8.57
N GLU A 326 4.36 24.58 9.20
CA GLU A 326 5.63 24.87 8.53
C GLU A 326 6.32 23.59 8.04
N GLN A 327 6.49 22.59 8.92
CA GLN A 327 7.20 21.36 8.58
C GLN A 327 6.47 20.54 7.49
N ILE A 328 5.14 20.62 7.44
CA ILE A 328 4.36 19.93 6.38
C ILE A 328 4.51 20.69 5.06
N ARG A 329 4.35 22.01 5.07
CA ARG A 329 4.54 22.85 3.87
C ARG A 329 5.96 22.77 3.32
N GLU A 330 6.99 22.65 4.16
CA GLU A 330 8.36 22.44 3.73
C GLU A 330 8.54 21.14 2.96
N GLN A 331 7.89 20.04 3.38
CA GLN A 331 7.93 18.77 2.66
C GLN A 331 7.23 18.88 1.30
N ILE A 332 6.04 19.48 1.26
CA ILE A 332 5.28 19.69 0.02
C ILE A 332 6.09 20.58 -0.94
N ARG A 333 6.65 21.69 -0.46
CA ARG A 333 7.49 22.59 -1.25
C ARG A 333 8.71 21.86 -1.84
N ALA A 334 9.38 21.00 -1.06
CA ALA A 334 10.51 20.22 -1.54
C ALA A 334 10.10 19.26 -2.68
N GLY A 335 8.88 18.72 -2.66
CA GLY A 335 8.31 17.98 -3.79
C GLY A 335 8.15 18.85 -5.03
N HIS A 336 7.47 19.98 -4.91
CA HIS A 336 7.22 20.91 -6.01
C HIS A 336 8.52 21.42 -6.63
N ASP A 337 9.51 21.81 -5.81
CA ASP A 337 10.83 22.28 -6.28
C ASP A 337 11.61 21.18 -7.05
N ASN A 338 11.21 19.91 -6.92
CA ASN A 338 11.72 18.78 -7.67
C ASN A 338 10.77 18.31 -8.81
N GLY A 339 9.72 19.08 -9.13
CA GLY A 339 8.75 18.76 -10.18
C GLY A 339 7.79 17.62 -9.83
N ILE A 340 7.64 17.30 -8.53
CA ILE A 340 6.68 16.32 -8.04
C ILE A 340 5.51 17.05 -7.40
N GLU A 341 4.39 17.12 -8.13
CA GLU A 341 3.17 17.79 -7.67
C GLU A 341 2.32 16.88 -6.77
N SER A 342 2.35 15.56 -7.02
CA SER A 342 1.55 14.58 -6.27
C SER A 342 2.21 14.20 -4.95
N TRP A 343 1.39 14.03 -3.90
CA TRP A 343 1.85 13.61 -2.57
C TRP A 343 0.72 12.98 -1.76
N VAL A 344 1.08 12.26 -0.71
CA VAL A 344 0.12 11.77 0.30
C VAL A 344 0.65 12.09 1.69
N LEU A 345 -0.21 12.61 2.57
CA LEU A 345 0.12 12.82 3.98
C LEU A 345 -0.15 11.56 4.80
N TRP A 346 0.82 11.21 5.64
CA TRP A 346 0.70 10.11 6.60
C TRP A 346 0.51 10.64 8.02
N ASN A 347 -0.57 10.20 8.65
CA ASN A 347 -0.78 10.28 10.09
C ASN A 347 -1.46 9.01 10.57
N ALA A 348 -0.81 8.23 11.42
CA ALA A 348 -1.33 6.95 11.91
C ALA A 348 -2.71 7.05 12.58
N SER A 349 -3.07 8.23 13.11
CA SER A 349 -4.38 8.51 13.71
C SER A 349 -5.38 9.11 12.73
N SER A 350 -5.01 9.31 11.45
CA SER A 350 -5.79 10.04 10.45
C SER A 350 -6.28 11.40 10.97
N ARG A 351 -5.35 12.16 11.57
CA ARG A 351 -5.56 13.54 12.07
C ARG A 351 -4.54 14.42 11.39
N TYR A 352 -5.00 15.43 10.67
CA TYR A 352 -4.16 16.24 9.82
C TYR A 352 -4.05 17.67 10.31
N THR A 353 -2.95 18.30 9.96
CA THR A 353 -2.69 19.73 10.19
C THR A 353 -3.38 20.53 9.08
N GLU A 354 -4.69 20.70 9.19
CA GLU A 354 -5.55 21.27 8.15
C GLU A 354 -5.08 22.65 7.64
N ALA A 355 -4.53 23.47 8.52
CA ALA A 355 -3.97 24.78 8.14
C ALA A 355 -2.73 24.69 7.22
N ALA A 356 -2.17 23.50 7.03
CA ALA A 356 -1.08 23.28 6.07
C ALA A 356 -1.60 23.04 4.65
N LEU A 357 -2.87 22.64 4.51
CA LEU A 357 -3.49 22.34 3.21
C LEU A 357 -3.87 23.64 2.46
N GLY A 358 -3.64 23.64 1.16
CA GLY A 358 -4.07 24.72 0.28
C GLY A 358 -5.58 24.71 0.03
N ALA A 359 -6.10 25.82 -0.47
CA ALA A 359 -7.48 25.89 -0.91
C ALA A 359 -7.70 24.98 -2.14
N ARG A 360 -8.91 24.45 -2.28
CA ARG A 360 -9.31 23.72 -3.50
C ARG A 360 -9.24 24.68 -4.69
N ALA A 361 -8.55 24.26 -5.75
CA ALA A 361 -8.60 25.00 -7.00
C ALA A 361 -10.08 25.08 -7.47
N PRO A 362 -10.52 26.22 -8.05
CA PRO A 362 -11.82 26.28 -8.69
C PRO A 362 -11.90 25.13 -9.71
N SER A 363 -12.86 24.24 -9.55
CA SER A 363 -13.10 23.20 -10.55
C SER A 363 -13.46 23.92 -11.85
N GLU A 364 -12.73 23.66 -12.94
CA GLU A 364 -13.31 23.83 -14.25
C GLU A 364 -14.58 22.95 -14.23
N ALA A 365 -15.72 23.60 -14.24
CA ALA A 365 -17.00 22.91 -14.25
C ALA A 365 -17.07 22.04 -15.52
N PRO A 366 -17.67 20.83 -15.41
CA PRO A 366 -17.81 19.98 -16.59
C PRO A 366 -18.66 20.62 -17.67
#